data_1736f81fe669997cdb9a32baaa74b10d
#
_entry.id   1736f81fe669997cdb9a32baaa74b10d
#
_cell.length_a   1.000
_cell.length_b   1.000
_cell.length_c   1.000
_cell.angle_alpha   90.00
_cell.angle_beta   90.00
_cell.angle_gamma   90.00
#
_symmetry.space_group_name_H-M   'P 1'
#
loop_
_entity.id
_entity.type
_entity.pdbx_description
1 polymer ?
#
loop_
_entity_poly.entity_id
_entity_poly.type
_entity_poly.pdbx_seq_one_letter_code
_entity_poly.pdbx_strand_id
1 'polypeptide(L)'
;MSKKTDMLTFIFLSYSLAWLIWIGLWLANVKLGEPIAQAGTILAMWMPAFAFFILKKMRSANMKLQAQFSTNLKGCWRYYLLVLWLPAVLSFLGAGLYYIVFSKQFSLGFEMLREMLGRTGSPQINLPIQIVIFAQLFSALTYAPFLNSLFAIGEEIGWRGYLYPALRKRFQ
;
A
#
# COMPACT_ATOMS: atom_id res chain seq x y z
N MET A 1 -9.33 -13.50 29.21
CA MET A 1 -8.07 -13.67 28.46
C MET A 1 -7.28 -12.38 28.52
N SER A 2 -5.96 -12.48 28.48
CA SER A 2 -5.05 -11.34 28.62
C SER A 2 -5.07 -10.45 27.37
N LYS A 3 -4.96 -9.13 27.54
CA LYS A 3 -4.78 -8.15 26.42
C LYS A 3 -3.62 -8.52 25.49
N LYS A 4 -2.62 -9.27 26.01
CA LYS A 4 -1.50 -9.81 25.22
C LYS A 4 -1.98 -10.83 24.19
N THR A 5 -2.88 -11.73 24.58
CA THR A 5 -3.44 -12.76 23.69
C THR A 5 -4.20 -12.11 22.55
N ASP A 6 -4.97 -11.05 22.83
CA ASP A 6 -5.75 -10.34 21.78
C ASP A 6 -4.86 -9.67 20.75
N MET A 7 -3.72 -9.06 21.16
CA MET A 7 -2.75 -8.48 20.24
C MET A 7 -2.10 -9.54 19.35
N LEU A 8 -1.67 -10.66 19.93
CA LEU A 8 -1.08 -11.76 19.15
C LEU A 8 -2.08 -12.38 18.20
N THR A 9 -3.34 -12.57 18.63
CA THR A 9 -4.40 -13.06 17.77
C THR A 9 -4.67 -12.09 16.62
N PHE A 10 -4.69 -10.78 16.88
CA PHE A 10 -4.83 -9.76 15.84
C PHE A 10 -3.72 -9.84 14.79
N ILE A 11 -2.46 -9.89 15.24
CA ILE A 11 -1.30 -9.99 14.35
C ILE A 11 -1.40 -11.25 13.51
N PHE A 12 -1.64 -12.40 14.15
CA PHE A 12 -1.77 -13.68 13.46
C PHE A 12 -2.89 -13.66 12.42
N LEU A 13 -4.09 -13.16 12.77
CA LEU A 13 -5.21 -13.04 11.83
C LEU A 13 -4.86 -12.11 10.65
N SER A 14 -4.28 -10.94 10.92
CA SER A 14 -3.93 -9.98 9.87
C SER A 14 -2.99 -10.59 8.82
N TYR A 15 -1.93 -11.23 9.28
CA TYR A 15 -0.95 -11.87 8.39
C TYR A 15 -1.54 -13.11 7.72
N SER A 16 -2.22 -13.98 8.44
CA SER A 16 -2.80 -15.19 7.86
C SER A 16 -3.79 -14.87 6.74
N LEU A 17 -4.66 -13.87 6.94
CA LEU A 17 -5.63 -13.46 5.93
C LEU A 17 -4.93 -12.87 4.70
N ALA A 18 -3.89 -12.04 4.88
CA ALA A 18 -3.12 -11.50 3.78
C ALA A 18 -2.36 -12.60 3.02
N TRP A 19 -1.74 -13.54 3.73
CA TRP A 19 -1.04 -14.67 3.12
C TRP A 19 -1.98 -15.60 2.34
N LEU A 20 -3.21 -15.82 2.81
CA LEU A 20 -4.20 -16.60 2.07
C LEU A 20 -4.48 -16.00 0.69
N ILE A 21 -4.56 -14.66 0.59
CA ILE A 21 -4.73 -13.98 -0.70
C ILE A 21 -3.51 -14.22 -1.59
N TRP A 22 -2.29 -14.00 -1.07
CA TRP A 22 -1.07 -14.18 -1.85
C TRP A 22 -0.85 -15.62 -2.31
N ILE A 23 -1.10 -16.60 -1.44
CA ILE A 23 -1.03 -18.02 -1.79
C ILE A 23 -2.08 -18.36 -2.85
N GLY A 24 -3.31 -17.83 -2.70
CA GLY A 24 -4.37 -18.03 -3.70
C GLY A 24 -3.99 -17.48 -5.08
N LEU A 25 -3.44 -16.28 -5.15
CA LEU A 25 -2.94 -15.67 -6.39
C LEU A 25 -1.79 -16.48 -7.00
N TRP A 26 -0.87 -16.96 -6.17
CA TRP A 26 0.25 -17.79 -6.61
C TRP A 26 -0.23 -19.13 -7.17
N LEU A 27 -1.15 -19.82 -6.49
CA LEU A 27 -1.73 -21.08 -6.97
C LEU A 27 -2.54 -20.91 -8.26
N ALA A 28 -3.16 -19.75 -8.44
CA ALA A 28 -3.85 -19.39 -9.67
C ALA A 28 -2.91 -18.94 -10.81
N ASN A 29 -1.58 -18.99 -10.60
CA ASN A 29 -0.56 -18.53 -11.55
C ASN A 29 -0.75 -17.08 -12.02
N VAL A 30 -1.34 -16.22 -11.19
CA VAL A 30 -1.54 -14.80 -11.50
C VAL A 30 -0.20 -14.07 -11.44
N LYS A 31 0.16 -13.39 -12.51
CA LYS A 31 1.43 -12.66 -12.60
C LYS A 31 1.32 -11.28 -11.97
N LEU A 32 2.42 -10.82 -11.36
CA LEU A 32 2.52 -9.45 -10.88
C LEU A 32 2.29 -8.46 -12.04
N GLY A 33 1.46 -7.44 -11.79
CA GLY A 33 1.08 -6.45 -12.80
C GLY A 33 -0.29 -6.71 -13.43
N GLU A 34 -0.84 -7.92 -13.33
CA GLU A 34 -2.19 -8.20 -13.80
C GLU A 34 -3.25 -7.50 -12.91
N PRO A 35 -4.42 -7.10 -13.48
CA PRO A 35 -5.47 -6.44 -12.71
C PRO A 35 -5.94 -7.26 -11.49
N ILE A 36 -5.97 -8.58 -11.60
CA ILE A 36 -6.34 -9.50 -10.50
C ILE A 36 -5.30 -9.44 -9.38
N ALA A 37 -4.00 -9.38 -9.72
CA ALA A 37 -2.94 -9.23 -8.72
C ALA A 37 -3.05 -7.89 -7.99
N GLN A 38 -3.37 -6.81 -8.71
CA GLN A 38 -3.59 -5.48 -8.13
C GLN A 38 -4.79 -5.48 -7.19
N ALA A 39 -5.91 -6.06 -7.60
CA ALA A 39 -7.10 -6.20 -6.75
C ALA A 39 -6.80 -7.01 -5.49
N GLY A 40 -6.05 -8.12 -5.60
CA GLY A 40 -5.59 -8.91 -4.48
C GLY A 40 -4.70 -8.13 -3.52
N THR A 41 -3.80 -7.29 -4.04
CA THR A 41 -2.96 -6.40 -3.22
C THR A 41 -3.81 -5.42 -2.42
N ILE A 42 -4.77 -4.74 -3.08
CA ILE A 42 -5.70 -3.83 -2.41
C ILE A 42 -6.49 -4.56 -1.32
N LEU A 43 -6.99 -5.75 -1.62
CA LEU A 43 -7.70 -6.57 -0.64
C LEU A 43 -6.81 -6.96 0.54
N ALA A 44 -5.54 -7.33 0.30
CA ALA A 44 -4.58 -7.68 1.35
C ALA A 44 -4.29 -6.47 2.28
N MET A 45 -4.28 -5.25 1.77
CA MET A 45 -4.15 -4.02 2.57
C MET A 45 -5.32 -3.83 3.55
N TRP A 46 -6.49 -4.39 3.28
CA TRP A 46 -7.65 -4.33 4.16
C TRP A 46 -7.68 -5.43 5.23
N MET A 47 -6.80 -6.44 5.14
CA MET A 47 -6.79 -7.56 6.09
C MET A 47 -6.58 -7.14 7.55
N PRO A 48 -5.76 -6.14 7.90
CA PRO A 48 -5.68 -5.65 9.27
C PRO A 48 -7.01 -5.09 9.80
N ALA A 49 -7.79 -4.39 8.97
CA ALA A 49 -9.13 -3.94 9.37
C ALA A 49 -10.07 -5.13 9.60
N PHE A 50 -10.09 -6.09 8.68
CA PHE A 50 -10.91 -7.30 8.85
C PHE A 50 -10.51 -8.09 10.10
N ALA A 51 -9.21 -8.26 10.36
CA ALA A 51 -8.73 -8.92 11.57
C ALA A 51 -9.21 -8.19 12.83
N PHE A 52 -9.21 -6.85 12.86
CA PHE A 52 -9.77 -6.06 13.95
C PHE A 52 -11.28 -6.33 14.13
N PHE A 53 -12.06 -6.29 13.06
CA PHE A 53 -13.52 -6.51 13.15
C PHE A 53 -13.87 -7.96 13.56
N ILE A 54 -13.13 -8.96 13.05
CA ILE A 54 -13.26 -10.35 13.46
C ILE A 54 -12.97 -10.48 14.96
N LEU A 55 -11.84 -9.94 15.41
CA LEU A 55 -11.45 -10.01 16.81
C LEU A 55 -12.46 -9.31 17.71
N LYS A 56 -12.96 -8.14 17.29
CA LYS A 56 -14.01 -7.40 17.99
C LYS A 56 -15.28 -8.21 18.13
N LYS A 57 -15.70 -8.92 17.10
CA LYS A 57 -16.87 -9.80 17.12
C LYS A 57 -16.66 -11.00 18.03
N MET A 58 -15.47 -11.61 18.04
CA MET A 58 -15.14 -12.78 18.86
C MET A 58 -15.05 -12.44 20.36
N ARG A 59 -14.66 -11.22 20.72
CA ARG A 59 -14.30 -10.82 22.09
C ARG A 59 -15.33 -9.94 22.80
N SER A 60 -16.50 -9.72 22.22
CA SER A 60 -17.58 -8.86 22.76
C SER A 60 -17.15 -7.42 23.09
N ALA A 61 -17.52 -6.52 22.23
CA ALA A 61 -17.87 -5.11 22.40
C ALA A 61 -16.91 -4.09 23.06
N ASN A 62 -15.98 -4.46 23.92
CA ASN A 62 -15.15 -3.48 24.64
C ASN A 62 -13.90 -3.00 23.88
N MET A 63 -13.68 -3.48 22.65
CA MET A 63 -12.57 -3.03 21.81
C MET A 63 -12.97 -1.75 21.07
N LYS A 64 -12.43 -0.62 21.52
CA LYS A 64 -12.66 0.68 20.88
C LYS A 64 -11.60 0.94 19.83
N LEU A 65 -12.03 1.34 18.65
CA LEU A 65 -11.15 1.88 17.64
C LEU A 65 -10.66 3.26 18.11
N GLN A 66 -9.36 3.46 18.17
CA GLN A 66 -8.74 4.73 18.59
C GLN A 66 -8.14 5.48 17.40
N ALA A 67 -8.62 5.20 16.20
CA ALA A 67 -8.17 5.90 15.00
C ALA A 67 -8.61 7.38 15.08
N GLN A 68 -7.62 8.26 15.21
CA GLN A 68 -7.83 9.69 15.13
C GLN A 68 -7.51 10.13 13.69
N PHE A 69 -8.54 10.19 12.86
CA PHE A 69 -8.44 10.82 11.56
C PHE A 69 -8.67 12.31 11.73
N SER A 70 -7.59 13.07 11.80
CA SER A 70 -7.67 14.53 11.85
C SER A 70 -7.05 15.13 10.60
N THR A 71 -7.82 15.88 9.84
CA THR A 71 -7.38 16.65 8.68
C THR A 71 -7.18 18.11 9.06
N ASN A 72 -6.11 18.44 9.75
CA ASN A 72 -5.76 19.83 10.03
C ASN A 72 -4.90 20.40 8.92
N LEU A 73 -5.55 20.91 7.86
CA LEU A 73 -4.86 21.48 6.70
C LEU A 73 -4.24 22.85 7.00
N LYS A 74 -4.86 23.68 7.87
CA LYS A 74 -4.47 25.08 8.07
C LYS A 74 -3.08 25.26 8.71
N GLY A 75 -2.63 24.33 9.55
CA GLY A 75 -1.30 24.42 10.18
C GLY A 75 -0.24 23.51 9.58
N CYS A 76 -0.65 22.53 8.77
CA CYS A 76 0.20 21.42 8.37
C CYS A 76 0.37 21.28 6.85
N TRP A 77 -0.07 22.23 6.04
CA TRP A 77 -0.04 22.14 4.58
C TRP A 77 1.36 21.86 4.00
N ARG A 78 2.42 22.40 4.63
CA ARG A 78 3.81 22.17 4.24
C ARG A 78 4.21 20.69 4.39
N TYR A 79 3.71 20.02 5.44
CA TYR A 79 3.96 18.59 5.65
C TYR A 79 3.19 17.75 4.62
N TYR A 80 1.99 18.16 4.21
CA TYR A 80 1.26 17.47 3.13
C TYR A 80 2.00 17.58 1.79
N LEU A 81 2.53 18.76 1.46
CA LEU A 81 3.38 18.92 0.28
C LEU A 81 4.65 18.07 0.37
N LEU A 82 5.32 18.07 1.53
CA LEU A 82 6.50 17.26 1.74
C LEU A 82 6.19 15.77 1.56
N VAL A 83 5.12 15.26 2.16
CA VAL A 83 4.71 13.86 2.03
C VAL A 83 4.36 13.51 0.58
N LEU A 84 3.79 14.44 -0.18
CA LEU A 84 3.46 14.24 -1.59
C LEU A 84 4.72 14.13 -2.47
N TRP A 85 5.70 15.01 -2.24
CA TRP A 85 6.89 15.11 -3.09
C TRP A 85 8.06 14.23 -2.64
N LEU A 86 8.22 14.01 -1.34
CA LEU A 86 9.35 13.27 -0.79
C LEU A 86 9.49 11.84 -1.35
N PRO A 87 8.43 11.03 -1.49
CA PRO A 87 8.55 9.70 -2.11
C PRO A 87 9.03 9.76 -3.55
N ALA A 88 8.57 10.75 -4.34
CA ALA A 88 9.02 10.92 -5.72
C ALA A 88 10.52 11.27 -5.77
N VAL A 89 10.97 12.22 -4.96
CA VAL A 89 12.39 12.59 -4.86
C VAL A 89 13.26 11.41 -4.44
N LEU A 90 12.84 10.68 -3.39
CA LEU A 90 13.58 9.50 -2.92
C LEU A 90 13.62 8.39 -3.98
N SER A 91 12.55 8.18 -4.73
CA SER A 91 12.51 7.21 -5.83
C SER A 91 13.48 7.60 -6.95
N PHE A 92 13.52 8.88 -7.32
CA PHE A 92 14.49 9.39 -8.31
C PHE A 92 15.93 9.23 -7.84
N LEU A 93 16.23 9.58 -6.60
CA LEU A 93 17.56 9.41 -6.02
C LEU A 93 17.94 7.93 -5.95
N GLY A 94 17.03 7.06 -5.52
CA GLY A 94 17.25 5.63 -5.47
C GLY A 94 17.51 5.03 -6.85
N ALA A 95 16.72 5.40 -7.86
CA ALA A 95 16.94 4.98 -9.24
C ALA A 95 18.27 5.50 -9.77
N GLY A 96 18.62 6.76 -9.51
CA GLY A 96 19.91 7.34 -9.89
C GLY A 96 21.09 6.57 -9.30
N LEU A 97 21.07 6.30 -8.00
CA LEU A 97 22.09 5.51 -7.33
C LEU A 97 22.18 4.09 -7.89
N TYR A 98 21.03 3.45 -8.14
CA TYR A 98 20.99 2.11 -8.74
C TYR A 98 21.70 2.10 -10.10
N TYR A 99 21.39 3.03 -11.00
CA TYR A 99 22.00 3.07 -12.33
C TYR A 99 23.45 3.57 -12.34
N ILE A 100 23.90 4.30 -11.32
CA ILE A 100 25.34 4.59 -11.14
C ILE A 100 26.10 3.28 -10.86
N VAL A 101 25.55 2.42 -9.99
CA VAL A 101 26.19 1.14 -9.63
C VAL A 101 26.03 0.11 -10.75
N PHE A 102 24.86 0.03 -11.37
CA PHE A 102 24.50 -0.95 -12.40
C PHE A 102 24.28 -0.30 -13.76
N SER A 103 25.25 0.47 -14.23
CA SER A 103 25.16 1.24 -15.49
C SER A 103 24.79 0.39 -16.72
N LYS A 104 25.19 -0.88 -16.75
CA LYS A 104 24.85 -1.80 -17.85
C LYS A 104 23.36 -2.15 -17.95
N GLN A 105 22.59 -1.92 -16.89
CA GLN A 105 21.14 -2.18 -16.87
C GLN A 105 20.32 -0.93 -17.27
N PHE A 106 20.99 0.19 -17.50
CA PHE A 106 20.32 1.41 -17.97
C PHE A 106 19.96 1.24 -19.45
N SER A 107 18.68 1.29 -19.76
CA SER A 107 18.16 1.25 -21.14
C SER A 107 17.21 2.43 -21.37
N LEU A 108 17.49 3.21 -22.39
CA LEU A 108 16.59 4.28 -22.86
C LEU A 108 15.41 3.74 -23.68
N GLY A 109 15.38 2.43 -23.98
CA GLY A 109 14.32 1.78 -24.76
C GLY A 109 13.01 1.63 -24.04
N PHE A 110 12.98 1.84 -22.69
CA PHE A 110 11.79 1.66 -21.84
C PHE A 110 11.12 0.28 -22.01
N GLU A 111 11.90 -0.75 -22.36
CA GLU A 111 11.40 -2.11 -22.64
C GLU A 111 10.63 -2.67 -21.45
N MET A 112 11.18 -2.50 -20.25
CA MET A 112 10.52 -2.93 -19.01
C MET A 112 9.17 -2.24 -18.79
N LEU A 113 9.07 -0.94 -19.10
CA LEU A 113 7.81 -0.19 -18.98
C LEU A 113 6.79 -0.70 -20.00
N ARG A 114 7.20 -0.97 -21.23
CA ARG A 114 6.33 -1.53 -22.28
C ARG A 114 5.82 -2.93 -21.90
N GLU A 115 6.69 -3.76 -21.34
CA GLU A 115 6.31 -5.09 -20.86
C GLU A 115 5.31 -5.00 -19.70
N MET A 116 5.53 -4.11 -18.73
CA MET A 116 4.59 -3.87 -17.63
C MET A 116 3.23 -3.39 -18.14
N LEU A 117 3.20 -2.46 -19.08
CA LEU A 117 1.95 -1.99 -19.69
C LEU A 117 1.22 -3.11 -20.45
N GLY A 118 1.95 -3.98 -21.13
CA GLY A 118 1.38 -5.17 -21.77
C GLY A 118 0.72 -6.14 -20.78
N ARG A 119 1.32 -6.31 -19.60
CA ARG A 119 0.77 -7.19 -18.52
C ARG A 119 -0.50 -6.62 -17.87
N THR A 120 -0.66 -5.31 -17.82
CA THR A 120 -1.83 -4.67 -17.21
C THR A 120 -3.10 -4.78 -18.08
N GLY A 121 -3.04 -5.49 -19.23
CA GLY A 121 -4.17 -5.61 -20.16
C GLY A 121 -4.53 -4.29 -20.83
N SER A 122 -3.71 -3.27 -20.69
CA SER A 122 -3.87 -2.04 -21.45
C SER A 122 -3.73 -2.37 -22.94
N PRO A 123 -4.69 -1.97 -23.80
CA PRO A 123 -4.54 -2.15 -25.24
C PRO A 123 -3.18 -1.61 -25.64
N GLN A 124 -2.49 -2.27 -26.57
CA GLN A 124 -1.19 -1.79 -27.05
C GLN A 124 -1.38 -0.33 -27.53
N ILE A 125 -1.10 0.57 -26.60
CA ILE A 125 -1.24 1.99 -26.86
C ILE A 125 -0.02 2.34 -27.69
N ASN A 126 -0.21 2.50 -29.00
CA ASN A 126 0.80 2.99 -29.95
C ASN A 126 1.11 4.47 -29.69
N LEU A 127 1.08 4.89 -28.42
CA LEU A 127 1.44 6.25 -28.03
C LEU A 127 2.97 6.37 -27.90
N PRO A 128 3.50 7.53 -28.25
CA PRO A 128 4.88 7.86 -27.94
C PRO A 128 5.15 7.64 -26.44
N ILE A 129 6.25 6.98 -26.12
CA ILE A 129 6.60 6.62 -24.73
C ILE A 129 6.64 7.84 -23.80
N GLN A 130 6.97 9.01 -24.34
CA GLN A 130 6.99 10.28 -23.62
C GLN A 130 5.59 10.64 -23.09
N ILE A 131 4.54 10.40 -23.87
CA ILE A 131 3.15 10.65 -23.46
C ILE A 131 2.78 9.71 -22.30
N VAL A 132 3.19 8.46 -22.40
CA VAL A 132 2.94 7.46 -21.34
C VAL A 132 3.64 7.85 -20.05
N ILE A 133 4.91 8.26 -20.12
CA ILE A 133 5.68 8.73 -18.95
C ILE A 133 5.01 9.95 -18.34
N PHE A 134 4.64 10.95 -19.18
CA PHE A 134 3.96 12.14 -18.68
C PHE A 134 2.64 11.81 -17.99
N ALA A 135 1.82 10.95 -18.59
CA ALA A 135 0.55 10.50 -18.00
C ALA A 135 0.76 9.79 -16.65
N GLN A 136 1.79 8.95 -16.54
CA GLN A 136 2.15 8.27 -15.29
C GLN A 136 2.59 9.25 -14.21
N LEU A 137 3.47 10.19 -14.55
CA LEU A 137 3.92 11.24 -13.63
C LEU A 137 2.76 12.13 -13.18
N PHE A 138 1.91 12.54 -14.12
CA PHE A 138 0.71 13.32 -13.81
C PHE A 138 -0.21 12.56 -12.85
N SER A 139 -0.48 11.28 -13.14
CA SER A 139 -1.27 10.41 -12.27
C SER A 139 -0.67 10.31 -10.87
N ALA A 140 0.63 10.04 -10.78
CA ALA A 140 1.34 9.86 -9.51
C ALA A 140 1.34 11.13 -8.62
N LEU A 141 1.32 12.30 -9.23
CA LEU A 141 1.33 13.59 -8.52
C LEU A 141 -0.07 14.16 -8.25
N THR A 142 -1.11 13.61 -8.89
CA THR A 142 -2.47 14.15 -8.76
C THR A 142 -3.41 13.18 -8.04
N TYR A 143 -4.02 12.26 -8.75
CA TYR A 143 -5.11 11.44 -8.19
C TYR A 143 -4.62 10.14 -7.52
N ALA A 144 -3.48 9.58 -7.93
CA ALA A 144 -3.00 8.31 -7.36
C ALA A 144 -2.77 8.37 -5.85
N PRO A 145 -2.22 9.45 -5.25
CA PRO A 145 -2.09 9.54 -3.80
C PRO A 145 -3.43 9.47 -3.05
N PHE A 146 -4.48 10.06 -3.62
CA PHE A 146 -5.83 9.99 -3.02
C PHE A 146 -6.39 8.58 -3.09
N LEU A 147 -6.30 7.91 -4.24
CA LEU A 147 -6.76 6.52 -4.39
C LEU A 147 -5.97 5.58 -3.47
N ASN A 148 -4.65 5.71 -3.44
CA ASN A 148 -3.80 4.91 -2.56
C ASN A 148 -4.13 5.16 -1.08
N SER A 149 -4.46 6.39 -0.70
CA SER A 149 -4.90 6.70 0.66
C SER A 149 -6.18 5.97 1.03
N LEU A 150 -7.15 5.87 0.12
CA LEU A 150 -8.38 5.09 0.33
C LEU A 150 -8.07 3.60 0.54
N PHE A 151 -7.16 3.04 -0.25
CA PHE A 151 -6.77 1.64 -0.09
C PHE A 151 -5.99 1.41 1.21
N ALA A 152 -5.15 2.37 1.62
CA ALA A 152 -4.39 2.30 2.87
C ALA A 152 -5.24 2.44 4.14
N ILE A 153 -6.49 2.95 4.07
CA ILE A 153 -7.36 3.09 5.25
C ILE A 153 -7.52 1.76 5.99
N GLY A 154 -7.60 0.64 5.28
CA GLY A 154 -7.70 -0.69 5.88
C GLY A 154 -6.52 -1.01 6.81
N GLU A 155 -5.31 -0.71 6.37
CA GLU A 155 -4.10 -0.85 7.18
C GLU A 155 -4.10 0.10 8.38
N GLU A 156 -4.47 1.36 8.17
CA GLU A 156 -4.49 2.38 9.23
C GLU A 156 -5.49 2.03 10.34
N ILE A 157 -6.66 1.49 9.99
CA ILE A 157 -7.65 1.01 10.96
C ILE A 157 -7.04 -0.10 11.84
N GLY A 158 -6.36 -1.06 11.25
CA GLY A 158 -5.77 -2.18 11.98
C GLY A 158 -4.54 -1.76 12.79
N TRP A 159 -3.55 -1.17 12.12
CA TRP A 159 -2.27 -0.88 12.75
C TRP A 159 -2.33 0.33 13.69
N ARG A 160 -2.83 1.48 13.22
CA ARG A 160 -2.89 2.71 14.02
C ARG A 160 -4.16 2.81 14.87
N GLY A 161 -5.27 2.24 14.38
CA GLY A 161 -6.52 2.27 15.13
C GLY A 161 -6.59 1.28 16.27
N TYR A 162 -5.90 0.14 16.18
CA TYR A 162 -5.94 -0.90 17.19
C TYR A 162 -4.57 -1.28 17.75
N LEU A 163 -3.63 -1.76 16.93
CA LEU A 163 -2.39 -2.35 17.44
C LEU A 163 -1.49 -1.33 18.14
N TYR A 164 -1.25 -0.19 17.52
CA TYR A 164 -0.37 0.85 18.10
C TYR A 164 -0.87 1.34 19.47
N PRO A 165 -2.14 1.70 19.68
CA PRO A 165 -2.64 2.07 21.01
C PRO A 165 -2.58 0.92 22.03
N ALA A 166 -2.77 -0.32 21.59
CA ALA A 166 -2.66 -1.48 22.46
C ALA A 166 -1.21 -1.72 22.94
N LEU A 167 -0.24 -1.57 22.04
CA LEU A 167 1.19 -1.64 22.36
C LEU A 167 1.61 -0.49 23.28
N ARG A 168 1.23 0.74 22.94
CA ARG A 168 1.57 1.92 23.76
C ARG A 168 1.13 1.78 25.21
N LYS A 169 -0.11 1.31 25.45
CA LYS A 169 -0.62 1.05 26.82
C LYS A 169 0.11 -0.06 27.58
N ARG A 170 0.90 -0.85 26.90
CA ARG A 170 1.65 -1.96 27.53
C ARG A 170 3.06 -1.56 27.91
N PHE A 171 3.68 -0.65 27.14
CA PHE A 171 5.09 -0.27 27.31
C PHE A 171 5.27 1.13 27.94
N GLN A 172 4.18 1.83 28.23
CA GLN A 172 4.12 3.02 29.12
C GLN A 172 3.48 2.67 30.46
#